data_248c9a568cba8a0b5d9b21ba69fd482c
#
_entry.id   248c9a568cba8a0b5d9b21ba69fd482c
#
_cell.length_a   1.000
_cell.length_b   1.000
_cell.length_c   1.000
_cell.angle_alpha   90.00
_cell.angle_beta   90.00
_cell.angle_gamma   90.00
#
_symmetry.space_group_name_H-M   'P 1'
#
loop_
_entity.id
_entity.type
_entity.pdbx_description
1 polymer ?
#
loop_
_entity_poly.entity_id
_entity_poly.type
_entity_poly.pdbx_seq_one_letter_code
_entity_poly.pdbx_strand_id
1 'polypeptide(L)'
;VYGAEALARWKRPDGKILPPGMFIDSLEKIGYITELDFYIYEEVLKTLEKWDKQHRRKIVISTNFSGRHFESDGEEFLNRIQHVLSKYSVRPEYIEIEVTEGVLVKNVAVLEKCMNRLHEIGFRVAIDDFGTGYSSLSVLADMPADVTKVLLIKA
;
A
#
# COMPACT_ATOMS: atom_id res chain seq x y z
N VAL A 1 13.77 -13.78 6.62
CA VAL A 1 12.94 -12.58 6.45
C VAL A 1 11.97 -12.85 5.31
N TYR A 2 10.68 -12.75 5.57
CA TYR A 2 9.61 -13.05 4.61
C TYR A 2 9.33 -11.85 3.70
N GLY A 3 9.38 -10.64 4.26
CA GLY A 3 9.16 -9.38 3.59
C GLY A 3 9.66 -8.21 4.42
N ALA A 4 9.43 -7.01 3.93
CA ALA A 4 9.68 -5.75 4.61
C ALA A 4 8.56 -4.77 4.28
N GLU A 5 8.34 -3.79 5.14
CA GLU A 5 7.39 -2.70 4.91
C GLU A 5 8.14 -1.40 4.62
N ALA A 6 7.66 -0.68 3.61
CA ALA A 6 8.18 0.63 3.26
C ALA A 6 7.50 1.72 4.09
N LEU A 7 8.20 2.23 5.08
CA LEU A 7 7.67 3.23 5.99
C LEU A 7 8.22 4.63 5.69
N ALA A 8 7.33 5.59 5.42
CA ALA A 8 7.68 6.98 5.18
C ALA A 8 8.44 7.61 6.36
N ARG A 9 9.44 8.43 6.05
CA ARG A 9 10.14 9.28 7.02
C ARG A 9 10.36 10.65 6.38
N TRP A 10 9.92 11.70 7.04
CA TRP A 10 10.12 13.06 6.52
C TRP A 10 11.38 13.67 7.10
N LYS A 11 12.38 13.83 6.25
CA LYS A 11 13.62 14.55 6.63
C LYS A 11 13.44 16.05 6.38
N ARG A 12 13.48 16.83 7.45
CA ARG A 12 13.42 18.29 7.41
C ARG A 12 14.77 18.92 7.00
N PRO A 13 14.77 20.18 6.54
CA PRO A 13 15.99 20.91 6.23
C PRO A 13 16.96 21.04 7.42
N ASP A 14 16.43 21.05 8.67
CA ASP A 14 17.23 21.09 9.90
C ASP A 14 17.85 19.71 10.26
N GLY A 15 17.67 18.71 9.41
CA GLY A 15 18.17 17.35 9.58
C GLY A 15 17.30 16.44 10.46
N LYS A 16 16.27 16.96 11.10
CA LYS A 16 15.34 16.16 11.91
C LYS A 16 14.51 15.24 11.03
N ILE A 17 14.28 14.01 11.51
CA ILE A 17 13.43 13.02 10.85
C ILE A 17 12.11 12.93 11.62
N LEU A 18 11.00 13.19 10.92
CA LEU A 18 9.65 13.06 11.46
C LEU A 18 9.09 11.68 11.17
N PRO A 19 8.51 11.00 12.17
CA PRO A 19 7.76 9.75 11.96
C PRO A 19 6.41 10.02 11.28
N PRO A 20 5.79 9.00 10.65
CA PRO A 20 4.53 9.13 9.89
C PRO A 20 3.40 9.82 10.65
N GLY A 21 3.17 9.47 11.92
CA GLY A 21 2.10 10.04 12.74
C GLY A 21 2.19 11.56 12.97
N MET A 22 3.31 12.20 12.61
CA MET A 22 3.43 13.66 12.70
C MET A 22 3.02 14.42 11.43
N PHE A 23 2.82 13.73 10.29
CA PHE A 23 2.53 14.42 9.04
C PHE A 23 1.45 13.75 8.17
N ILE A 24 1.20 12.45 8.31
CA ILE A 24 0.24 11.71 7.47
C ILE A 24 -1.15 12.32 7.56
N ASP A 25 -1.69 12.57 8.77
CA ASP A 25 -3.03 13.16 8.94
C ASP A 25 -3.17 14.53 8.26
N SER A 26 -2.09 15.31 8.23
CA SER A 26 -2.10 16.61 7.55
C SER A 26 -2.15 16.45 6.03
N LEU A 27 -1.39 15.49 5.48
CA LEU A 27 -1.40 15.18 4.06
C LEU A 27 -2.74 14.56 3.62
N GLU A 28 -3.33 13.72 4.46
CA GLU A 28 -4.69 13.19 4.27
C GLU A 28 -5.71 14.33 4.12
N LYS A 29 -5.71 15.29 5.06
CA LYS A 29 -6.67 16.42 5.07
C LYS A 29 -6.59 17.28 3.82
N ILE A 30 -5.40 17.52 3.30
CA ILE A 30 -5.21 18.37 2.10
C ILE A 30 -5.17 17.58 0.79
N GLY A 31 -5.31 16.23 0.84
CA GLY A 31 -5.34 15.36 -0.34
C GLY A 31 -3.97 15.02 -0.94
N TYR A 32 -2.88 15.46 -0.34
CA TYR A 32 -1.51 15.18 -0.83
C TYR A 32 -1.00 13.78 -0.47
N ILE A 33 -1.74 13.01 0.33
CA ILE A 33 -1.36 11.65 0.71
C ILE A 33 -1.20 10.75 -0.52
N THR A 34 -2.06 10.91 -1.53
CA THR A 34 -2.01 10.11 -2.76
C THR A 34 -0.70 10.30 -3.54
N GLU A 35 -0.13 11.50 -3.52
CA GLU A 35 1.18 11.77 -4.13
C GLU A 35 2.32 11.13 -3.32
N LEU A 36 2.22 11.16 -1.98
CA LEU A 36 3.19 10.50 -1.10
C LEU A 36 3.19 8.99 -1.32
N ASP A 37 2.01 8.36 -1.41
CA ASP A 37 1.88 6.91 -1.62
C ASP A 37 2.59 6.48 -2.91
N PHE A 38 2.35 7.19 -4.01
CA PHE A 38 3.02 6.92 -5.27
C PHE A 38 4.52 7.23 -5.25
N TYR A 39 4.95 8.25 -4.50
CA TYR A 39 6.37 8.51 -4.29
C TYR A 39 7.05 7.33 -3.58
N ILE A 40 6.45 6.82 -2.49
CA ILE A 40 6.99 5.67 -1.76
C ILE A 40 6.99 4.42 -2.64
N TYR A 41 5.91 4.16 -3.36
CA TYR A 41 5.81 3.05 -4.29
C TYR A 41 6.94 3.10 -5.35
N GLU A 42 7.21 4.27 -5.91
CA GLU A 42 8.29 4.45 -6.88
C GLU A 42 9.67 4.22 -6.26
N GLU A 43 9.92 4.65 -5.02
CA GLU A 43 11.16 4.38 -4.29
C GLU A 43 11.35 2.88 -3.98
N VAL A 44 10.26 2.15 -3.72
CA VAL A 44 10.27 0.68 -3.60
C VAL A 44 10.70 0.04 -4.93
N LEU A 45 10.14 0.46 -6.05
CA LEU A 45 10.51 -0.04 -7.38
C LEU A 45 11.99 0.22 -7.70
N LYS A 46 12.49 1.43 -7.45
CA LYS A 46 13.91 1.78 -7.62
C LYS A 46 14.81 0.88 -6.77
N THR A 47 14.37 0.61 -5.54
CA THR A 47 15.13 -0.23 -4.60
C THR A 47 15.18 -1.68 -5.08
N LEU A 48 14.05 -2.25 -5.50
CA LEU A 48 13.97 -3.62 -6.01
C LEU A 48 14.77 -3.78 -7.30
N GLU A 49 14.69 -2.83 -8.23
CA GLU A 49 15.49 -2.84 -9.46
C GLU A 49 16.99 -2.77 -9.16
N LYS A 50 17.40 -1.91 -8.21
CA LYS A 50 18.79 -1.84 -7.77
C LYS A 50 19.28 -3.15 -7.16
N TRP A 51 18.46 -3.81 -6.35
CA TRP A 51 18.80 -5.11 -5.78
C TRP A 51 18.93 -6.18 -6.86
N ASP A 52 18.07 -6.15 -7.88
CA ASP A 52 18.18 -7.05 -9.02
C ASP A 52 19.50 -6.90 -9.76
N LYS A 53 19.87 -5.65 -10.09
CA LYS A 53 21.17 -5.33 -10.74
C LYS A 53 22.37 -5.72 -9.89
N GLN A 54 22.21 -5.79 -8.56
CA GLN A 54 23.25 -6.22 -7.61
C GLN A 54 23.20 -7.73 -7.30
N HIS A 55 22.33 -8.49 -7.97
CA HIS A 55 22.10 -9.93 -7.72
C HIS A 55 21.77 -10.25 -6.24
N ARG A 56 21.13 -9.31 -5.55
CA ARG A 56 20.68 -9.53 -4.18
C ARG A 56 19.39 -10.37 -4.16
N ARG A 57 19.20 -11.12 -3.08
CA ARG A 57 17.95 -11.82 -2.83
C ARG A 57 16.81 -10.80 -2.72
N LYS A 58 15.80 -10.93 -3.57
CA LYS A 58 14.58 -10.15 -3.48
C LYS A 58 13.68 -10.69 -2.38
N ILE A 59 13.03 -9.78 -1.69
CA ILE A 59 11.96 -10.05 -0.72
C ILE A 59 10.73 -9.27 -1.16
N VAL A 60 9.57 -9.64 -0.66
CA VAL A 60 8.35 -8.84 -0.86
C VAL A 60 8.48 -7.57 -0.04
N ILE A 61 8.18 -6.43 -0.66
CA ILE A 61 8.10 -5.14 0.05
C ILE A 61 6.65 -4.67 -0.01
N SER A 62 6.06 -4.45 1.17
CA SER A 62 4.74 -3.86 1.28
C SER A 62 4.80 -2.34 1.29
N THR A 63 3.79 -1.71 0.68
CA THR A 63 3.63 -0.27 0.59
C THR A 63 2.19 0.11 0.85
N ASN A 64 2.00 1.10 1.72
CA ASN A 64 0.69 1.57 2.15
C ASN A 64 0.08 2.50 1.11
N PHE A 65 -1.23 2.35 0.87
CA PHE A 65 -2.03 3.23 0.04
C PHE A 65 -3.26 3.72 0.81
N SER A 66 -3.45 5.03 0.80
CA SER A 66 -4.59 5.69 1.44
C SER A 66 -5.93 5.25 0.83
N GLY A 67 -6.95 5.20 1.66
CA GLY A 67 -8.33 4.97 1.24
C GLY A 67 -8.85 5.95 0.19
N ARG A 68 -8.21 7.11 0.05
CA ARG A 68 -8.58 8.11 -0.95
C ARG A 68 -8.47 7.61 -2.39
N HIS A 69 -7.59 6.68 -2.66
CA HIS A 69 -7.47 6.05 -4.00
C HIS A 69 -8.72 5.29 -4.43
N PHE A 70 -9.60 4.95 -3.48
CA PHE A 70 -10.80 4.15 -3.69
C PHE A 70 -12.09 4.94 -3.48
N GLU A 71 -12.01 6.29 -3.35
CA GLU A 71 -13.19 7.15 -3.15
C GLU A 71 -14.06 7.29 -4.41
N SER A 72 -13.51 7.04 -5.60
CA SER A 72 -14.25 6.99 -6.86
C SER A 72 -14.39 5.54 -7.37
N ASP A 73 -14.01 5.28 -8.60
CA ASP A 73 -14.08 3.95 -9.22
C ASP A 73 -12.77 3.14 -9.19
N GLY A 74 -11.69 3.74 -8.65
CA GLY A 74 -10.36 3.15 -8.55
C GLY A 74 -9.57 3.07 -9.87
N GLU A 75 -10.12 3.51 -11.00
CA GLU A 75 -9.46 3.40 -12.31
C GLU A 75 -8.20 4.26 -12.39
N GLU A 76 -8.25 5.48 -11.85
CA GLU A 76 -7.07 6.36 -11.81
C GLU A 76 -5.91 5.70 -11.04
N PHE A 77 -6.22 5.10 -9.89
CA PHE A 77 -5.25 4.37 -9.08
C PHE A 77 -4.63 3.20 -9.88
N LEU A 78 -5.46 2.34 -10.49
CA LEU A 78 -5.00 1.19 -11.27
C LEU A 78 -4.15 1.60 -12.46
N ASN A 79 -4.56 2.62 -13.19
CA ASN A 79 -3.80 3.14 -14.32
C ASN A 79 -2.45 3.70 -13.89
N ARG A 80 -2.41 4.46 -12.80
CA ARG A 80 -1.18 5.07 -12.27
C ARG A 80 -0.21 4.00 -11.73
N ILE A 81 -0.70 2.98 -11.01
CA ILE A 81 0.11 1.84 -10.54
C ILE A 81 0.82 1.15 -11.72
N GLN A 82 0.07 0.82 -12.78
CA GLN A 82 0.62 0.17 -13.96
C GLN A 82 1.61 1.06 -14.70
N HIS A 83 1.27 2.35 -14.86
CA HIS A 83 2.15 3.32 -15.53
C HIS A 83 3.48 3.48 -14.79
N VAL A 84 3.46 3.58 -13.46
CA VAL A 84 4.69 3.68 -12.68
C VAL A 84 5.49 2.38 -12.74
N LEU A 85 4.83 1.22 -12.59
CA LEU A 85 5.48 -0.09 -12.72
C LEU A 85 6.20 -0.25 -14.06
N SER A 86 5.58 0.18 -15.15
CA SER A 86 6.12 0.01 -16.52
C SER A 86 7.46 0.70 -16.77
N LYS A 87 7.86 1.63 -15.88
CA LYS A 87 9.16 2.33 -15.99
C LYS A 87 10.31 1.51 -15.41
N TYR A 88 10.04 0.40 -14.70
CA TYR A 88 11.01 -0.37 -13.96
C TYR A 88 10.98 -1.86 -14.35
N SER A 89 12.14 -2.50 -14.33
CA SER A 89 12.27 -3.95 -14.56
C SER A 89 12.02 -4.73 -13.25
N VAL A 90 10.83 -4.57 -12.68
CA VAL A 90 10.44 -5.21 -11.40
C VAL A 90 9.20 -6.07 -11.64
N ARG A 91 9.24 -7.31 -11.16
CA ARG A 91 8.07 -8.20 -11.19
C ARG A 91 7.11 -7.81 -10.06
N PRO A 92 5.80 -7.63 -10.34
CA PRO A 92 4.82 -7.17 -9.35
C PRO A 92 4.68 -8.10 -8.13
N GLU A 93 5.01 -9.39 -8.26
CA GLU A 93 4.97 -10.37 -7.15
C GLU A 93 5.89 -10.03 -5.96
N TYR A 94 6.85 -9.10 -6.13
CA TYR A 94 7.69 -8.59 -5.06
C TYR A 94 7.13 -7.36 -4.36
N ILE A 95 5.92 -6.97 -4.71
CA ILE A 95 5.24 -5.80 -4.15
C ILE A 95 3.93 -6.24 -3.54
N GLU A 96 3.68 -5.81 -2.31
CA GLU A 96 2.41 -5.99 -1.61
C GLU A 96 1.77 -4.61 -1.42
N ILE A 97 0.56 -4.44 -1.95
CA ILE A 97 -0.25 -3.24 -1.78
C ILE A 97 -1.03 -3.36 -0.49
N GLU A 98 -0.79 -2.48 0.47
CA GLU A 98 -1.48 -2.46 1.76
C GLU A 98 -2.55 -1.38 1.79
N VAL A 99 -3.73 -1.74 2.25
CA VAL A 99 -4.84 -0.81 2.49
C VAL A 99 -5.37 -1.02 3.91
N THR A 100 -5.77 0.05 4.57
CA THR A 100 -6.32 -0.04 5.94
C THR A 100 -7.77 -0.52 5.93
N GLU A 101 -8.22 -1.12 7.04
CA GLU A 101 -9.60 -1.59 7.24
C GLU A 101 -10.65 -0.49 6.94
N GLY A 102 -10.34 0.77 7.21
CA GLY A 102 -11.26 1.89 7.00
C GLY A 102 -11.79 2.05 5.58
N VAL A 103 -11.09 1.50 4.59
CA VAL A 103 -11.53 1.48 3.18
C VAL A 103 -12.70 0.52 2.97
N LEU A 104 -12.72 -0.62 3.69
CA LEU A 104 -13.78 -1.63 3.60
C LEU A 104 -15.16 -1.07 3.96
N VAL A 105 -15.21 -0.11 4.89
CA VAL A 105 -16.47 0.47 5.35
C VAL A 105 -17.06 1.44 4.32
N LYS A 106 -16.20 2.09 3.53
CA LYS A 106 -16.62 3.16 2.62
C LYS A 106 -17.04 2.67 1.24
N ASN A 107 -16.31 1.74 0.64
CA ASN A 107 -16.56 1.34 -0.74
C ASN A 107 -16.04 -0.07 -1.06
N VAL A 108 -16.67 -1.08 -0.47
CA VAL A 108 -16.30 -2.50 -0.62
C VAL A 108 -16.19 -2.93 -2.08
N ALA A 109 -17.18 -2.60 -2.91
CA ALA A 109 -17.25 -3.06 -4.31
C ALA A 109 -16.09 -2.49 -5.17
N VAL A 110 -15.72 -1.22 -4.95
CA VAL A 110 -14.58 -0.62 -5.66
C VAL A 110 -13.27 -1.25 -5.20
N LEU A 111 -13.11 -1.46 -3.89
CA LEU A 111 -11.93 -2.09 -3.36
C LEU A 111 -11.77 -3.51 -3.90
N GLU A 112 -12.81 -4.34 -3.87
CA GLU A 112 -12.81 -5.70 -4.41
C GLU A 112 -12.41 -5.72 -5.89
N LYS A 113 -13.03 -4.84 -6.70
CA LYS A 113 -12.66 -4.67 -8.12
C LYS A 113 -11.18 -4.35 -8.28
N CYS A 114 -10.66 -3.39 -7.49
CA CYS A 114 -9.25 -2.98 -7.57
C CYS A 114 -8.32 -4.13 -7.15
N MET A 115 -8.65 -4.86 -6.07
CA MET A 115 -7.86 -6.01 -5.61
C MET A 115 -7.78 -7.10 -6.68
N ASN A 116 -8.91 -7.46 -7.31
CA ASN A 116 -8.93 -8.43 -8.40
C ASN A 116 -8.03 -8.00 -9.57
N ARG A 117 -8.09 -6.71 -9.95
CA ARG A 117 -7.24 -6.18 -11.02
C ARG A 117 -5.76 -6.16 -10.64
N LEU A 118 -5.43 -5.84 -9.39
CA LEU A 118 -4.05 -5.90 -8.90
C LEU A 118 -3.51 -7.33 -8.94
N HIS A 119 -4.32 -8.34 -8.57
CA HIS A 119 -3.96 -9.76 -8.68
C HIS A 119 -3.76 -10.20 -10.12
N GLU A 120 -4.61 -9.76 -11.07
CA GLU A 120 -4.43 -10.05 -12.49
C GLU A 120 -3.08 -9.50 -13.03
N ILE A 121 -2.61 -8.37 -12.49
CA ILE A 121 -1.30 -7.80 -12.83
C ILE A 121 -0.16 -8.60 -12.15
N GLY A 122 -0.45 -9.27 -11.02
CA GLY A 122 0.48 -10.09 -10.26
C GLY A 122 0.95 -9.48 -8.94
N PHE A 123 0.34 -8.39 -8.47
CA PHE A 123 0.59 -7.83 -7.14
C PHE A 123 0.02 -8.72 -6.05
N ARG A 124 0.59 -8.60 -4.86
CA ARG A 124 -0.04 -9.05 -3.62
C ARG A 124 -0.85 -7.92 -3.02
N VAL A 125 -1.93 -8.25 -2.31
CA VAL A 125 -2.77 -7.27 -1.62
C VAL A 125 -2.98 -7.69 -0.18
N ALA A 126 -2.79 -6.74 0.75
CA ALA A 126 -3.00 -6.95 2.17
C ALA A 126 -3.97 -5.91 2.74
N ILE A 127 -4.76 -6.34 3.72
CA ILE A 127 -5.58 -5.46 4.55
C ILE A 127 -4.89 -5.31 5.89
N ASP A 128 -4.53 -4.07 6.25
CA ASP A 128 -3.83 -3.75 7.49
C ASP A 128 -4.76 -3.17 8.55
N ASP A 129 -4.30 -3.19 9.81
CA ASP A 129 -5.01 -2.68 11.00
C ASP A 129 -6.40 -3.31 11.23
N PHE A 130 -6.63 -4.55 10.77
CA PHE A 130 -7.91 -5.21 10.93
C PHE A 130 -8.27 -5.45 12.41
N GLY A 131 -9.53 -5.16 12.77
CA GLY A 131 -10.04 -5.31 14.13
C GLY A 131 -10.00 -4.02 14.95
N THR A 132 -9.54 -2.91 14.36
CA THR A 132 -9.57 -1.57 15.00
C THR A 132 -10.83 -0.78 14.66
N GLY A 133 -11.59 -1.21 13.65
CA GLY A 133 -12.78 -0.56 13.11
C GLY A 133 -14.05 -1.38 13.27
N TYR A 134 -15.05 -1.05 12.47
CA TYR A 134 -16.40 -1.61 12.50
C TYR A 134 -16.66 -2.68 11.44
N SER A 135 -15.63 -3.15 10.74
CA SER A 135 -15.81 -4.17 9.69
C SER A 135 -16.14 -5.51 10.32
N SER A 136 -17.19 -6.16 9.80
CA SER A 136 -17.51 -7.50 10.23
C SER A 136 -16.56 -8.51 9.56
N LEU A 137 -16.19 -9.57 10.27
CA LEU A 137 -15.41 -10.69 9.73
C LEU A 137 -16.05 -11.29 8.46
N SER A 138 -17.38 -11.13 8.29
CA SER A 138 -18.08 -11.60 7.09
C SER A 138 -17.66 -10.82 5.82
N VAL A 139 -17.42 -9.52 5.92
CA VAL A 139 -16.95 -8.73 4.77
C VAL A 139 -15.55 -9.15 4.36
N LEU A 140 -14.70 -9.45 5.34
CA LEU A 140 -13.33 -9.89 5.08
C LEU A 140 -13.28 -11.28 4.39
N ALA A 141 -14.19 -12.18 4.77
CA ALA A 141 -14.20 -13.54 4.23
C ALA A 141 -14.42 -13.59 2.71
N ASP A 142 -15.08 -12.57 2.16
CA ASP A 142 -15.39 -12.47 0.73
C ASP A 142 -14.35 -11.62 -0.04
N MET A 143 -13.40 -10.98 0.67
CA MET A 143 -12.38 -10.11 0.02
C MET A 143 -11.20 -10.93 -0.52
N PRO A 144 -10.74 -10.65 -1.74
CA PRO A 144 -9.61 -11.33 -2.35
C PRO A 144 -8.26 -10.78 -1.83
N ALA A 145 -8.06 -10.77 -0.50
CA ALA A 145 -6.81 -10.37 0.12
C ALA A 145 -5.89 -11.56 0.34
N ASP A 146 -4.59 -11.42 0.01
CA ASP A 146 -3.58 -12.44 0.26
C ASP A 146 -3.21 -12.54 1.74
N VAL A 147 -3.26 -11.40 2.43
CA VAL A 147 -2.88 -11.28 3.86
C VAL A 147 -3.83 -10.32 4.55
N THR A 148 -4.25 -10.70 5.75
CA THR A 148 -4.93 -9.81 6.70
C THR A 148 -4.02 -9.63 7.91
N LYS A 149 -3.59 -8.40 8.16
CA LYS A 149 -2.79 -8.04 9.31
C LYS A 149 -3.71 -7.60 10.45
N VAL A 150 -3.76 -8.39 11.52
CA VAL A 150 -4.58 -8.10 12.69
C VAL A 150 -3.75 -7.37 13.74
N LEU A 151 -4.20 -6.20 14.18
CA LEU A 151 -3.58 -5.51 15.31
C LEU A 151 -3.92 -6.24 16.61
N LEU A 152 -3.00 -7.05 17.12
CA LEU A 152 -3.11 -7.64 18.45
C LEU A 152 -2.72 -6.58 19.48
N ILE A 153 -3.71 -5.91 20.06
CA ILE A 153 -3.48 -5.06 21.25
C ILE A 153 -3.17 -6.00 22.40
N LYS A 154 -1.90 -6.04 22.82
CA LYS A 154 -1.57 -6.65 24.13
C LYS A 154 -2.09 -5.71 25.20
N ALA A 155 -3.10 -6.17 25.95
CA ALA A 155 -3.56 -5.53 27.18
C ALA A 155 -2.48 -5.62 28.27
#